data_f13f5e9b47ba18cb8de3c37002c03fb2
#
_entry.id   f13f5e9b47ba18cb8de3c37002c03fb2
#
_cell.length_a   1.000
_cell.length_b   1.000
_cell.length_c   1.000
_cell.angle_alpha   90.00
_cell.angle_beta   90.00
_cell.angle_gamma   90.00
#
_symmetry.space_group_name_H-M   'P 1'
#
loop_
_entity.id
_entity.type
_entity.pdbx_description
1 polymer ?
#
loop_
_entity_poly.entity_id
_entity_poly.type
_entity_poly.pdbx_seq_one_letter_code
_entity_poly.pdbx_strand_id
1 'polypeptide(L)'
;LLTESKELTAEAKVEYGKMIQENAENLLEYVNSILELSRLESGKTQYVQEECEVMALCRQEIAIAEHTDNGRVSIRLKRDIESMAISIDKNRFSSLLSSLLIPSENDENIYNITIRIRHDKEKNMLFFKVTGTPLAKARFENKTALIRHEINAHFIHAFNGTYKVQEGASEGPLVLFSIRISNQVLTE
;
A
#
# COMPACT_ATOMS: atom_id res chain seq x y z
N LEU A 1 -48.57 -10.51 8.24
CA LEU A 1 -47.50 -11.30 7.64
C LEU A 1 -46.59 -11.77 8.76
N LEU A 2 -46.86 -12.96 9.28
CA LEU A 2 -46.02 -13.63 10.27
C LEU A 2 -44.75 -14.11 9.55
N THR A 3 -43.62 -13.50 9.86
CA THR A 3 -42.30 -14.02 9.53
C THR A 3 -42.12 -15.31 10.33
N GLU A 4 -42.22 -16.45 9.67
CA GLU A 4 -41.74 -17.71 10.20
C GLU A 4 -40.27 -17.54 10.55
N SER A 5 -39.96 -17.50 11.83
CA SER A 5 -38.58 -17.58 12.31
C SER A 5 -38.12 -19.03 12.09
N LYS A 6 -37.61 -19.31 10.87
CA LYS A 6 -36.83 -20.53 10.67
C LYS A 6 -35.68 -20.46 11.66
N GLU A 7 -35.64 -21.33 12.64
CA GLU A 7 -34.48 -21.49 13.50
C GLU A 7 -33.27 -21.78 12.60
N LEU A 8 -32.29 -20.87 12.62
CA LEU A 8 -31.05 -21.06 11.90
C LEU A 8 -30.33 -22.30 12.44
N THR A 9 -29.81 -23.13 11.56
CA THR A 9 -28.94 -24.23 11.96
C THR A 9 -27.71 -23.73 12.70
N ALA A 10 -27.05 -24.59 13.47
CA ALA A 10 -25.82 -24.20 14.17
C ALA A 10 -24.73 -23.71 13.19
N GLU A 11 -24.60 -24.39 12.04
CA GLU A 11 -23.70 -24.04 10.97
C GLU A 11 -24.01 -22.64 10.40
N ALA A 12 -25.29 -22.37 10.11
CA ALA A 12 -25.69 -21.05 9.58
C ALA A 12 -25.44 -19.91 10.59
N LYS A 13 -25.61 -20.18 11.89
CA LYS A 13 -25.30 -19.19 12.95
C LYS A 13 -23.81 -18.87 12.99
N VAL A 14 -22.94 -19.87 12.84
CA VAL A 14 -21.48 -19.69 12.79
C VAL A 14 -21.09 -18.90 11.53
N GLU A 15 -21.66 -19.27 10.37
CA GLU A 15 -21.39 -18.58 9.10
C GLU A 15 -21.82 -17.11 9.15
N TYR A 16 -23.03 -16.81 9.62
CA TYR A 16 -23.49 -15.42 9.80
C TYR A 16 -22.65 -14.67 10.83
N GLY A 17 -22.23 -15.33 11.92
CA GLY A 17 -21.35 -14.74 12.92
C GLY A 17 -20.02 -14.30 12.30
N LYS A 18 -19.43 -15.16 11.47
CA LYS A 18 -18.19 -14.85 10.73
C LYS A 18 -18.39 -13.69 9.74
N MET A 19 -19.45 -13.73 8.95
CA MET A 19 -19.80 -12.63 8.02
C MET A 19 -20.00 -11.29 8.74
N ILE A 20 -20.66 -11.29 9.91
CA ILE A 20 -20.85 -10.07 10.71
C ILE A 20 -19.49 -9.55 11.22
N GLN A 21 -18.64 -10.42 11.73
CA GLN A 21 -17.30 -10.06 12.19
C GLN A 21 -16.46 -9.44 11.06
N GLU A 22 -16.37 -10.11 9.91
CA GLU A 22 -15.65 -9.63 8.73
C GLU A 22 -16.16 -8.27 8.25
N ASN A 23 -17.48 -8.07 8.20
CA ASN A 23 -18.06 -6.79 7.83
C ASN A 23 -17.76 -5.68 8.86
N ALA A 24 -17.75 -6.02 10.16
CA ALA A 24 -17.41 -5.06 11.22
C ALA A 24 -15.94 -4.64 11.14
N GLU A 25 -15.02 -5.58 10.90
CA GLU A 25 -13.59 -5.32 10.70
C GLU A 25 -13.34 -4.44 9.46
N ASN A 26 -13.98 -4.75 8.33
CA ASN A 26 -13.92 -3.94 7.11
C ASN A 26 -14.45 -2.52 7.33
N LEU A 27 -15.55 -2.36 8.07
CA LEU A 27 -16.10 -1.04 8.40
C LEU A 27 -15.16 -0.24 9.28
N LEU A 28 -14.55 -0.88 10.28
CA LEU A 28 -13.57 -0.24 11.16
C LEU A 28 -12.35 0.24 10.37
N GLU A 29 -11.81 -0.58 9.48
CA GLU A 29 -10.71 -0.21 8.59
C GLU A 29 -11.09 1.00 7.71
N TYR A 30 -12.31 0.98 7.15
CA TYR A 30 -12.82 2.06 6.32
C TYR A 30 -12.92 3.39 7.10
N VAL A 31 -13.50 3.35 8.30
CA VAL A 31 -13.62 4.52 9.18
C VAL A 31 -12.23 5.06 9.56
N ASN A 32 -11.30 4.20 9.96
CA ASN A 32 -9.94 4.59 10.28
C ASN A 32 -9.22 5.25 9.09
N SER A 33 -9.41 4.71 7.90
CA SER A 33 -8.84 5.26 6.67
C SER A 33 -9.41 6.66 6.35
N ILE A 34 -10.71 6.88 6.54
CA ILE A 34 -11.35 8.21 6.39
C ILE A 34 -10.77 9.20 7.41
N LEU A 35 -10.65 8.80 8.67
CA LEU A 35 -10.09 9.65 9.72
C LEU A 35 -8.63 10.03 9.43
N GLU A 36 -7.86 9.07 8.92
CA GLU A 36 -6.48 9.32 8.50
C GLU A 36 -6.43 10.32 7.34
N LEU A 37 -7.23 10.11 6.29
CA LEU A 37 -7.30 11.01 5.14
C LEU A 37 -7.71 12.43 5.59
N SER A 38 -8.72 12.56 6.43
CA SER A 38 -9.17 13.85 6.99
C SER A 38 -8.05 14.57 7.74
N ARG A 39 -7.22 13.86 8.50
CA ARG A 39 -6.06 14.45 9.19
C ARG A 39 -5.00 14.94 8.20
N LEU A 40 -4.76 14.18 7.13
CA LEU A 40 -3.83 14.55 6.06
C LEU A 40 -4.30 15.81 5.32
N GLU A 41 -5.58 15.85 4.92
CA GLU A 41 -6.18 17.00 4.23
C GLU A 41 -6.19 18.27 5.07
N SER A 42 -6.36 18.14 6.40
CA SER A 42 -6.32 19.28 7.31
C SER A 42 -4.90 19.86 7.53
N GLY A 43 -3.86 19.24 6.95
CA GLY A 43 -2.46 19.66 7.11
C GLY A 43 -1.90 19.49 8.53
N LYS A 44 -2.60 18.78 9.41
CA LYS A 44 -2.19 18.58 10.82
C LYS A 44 -1.23 17.41 11.01
N THR A 45 -0.99 16.63 9.97
CA THR A 45 -0.09 15.47 10.05
C THR A 45 1.35 15.96 10.10
N GLN A 46 2.06 15.59 11.15
CA GLN A 46 3.50 15.79 11.25
C GLN A 46 4.20 14.52 10.80
N TYR A 47 5.14 14.67 9.87
CA TYR A 47 5.98 13.57 9.39
C TYR A 47 7.31 13.58 10.14
N VAL A 48 7.72 12.41 10.60
CA VAL A 48 9.04 12.24 11.25
C VAL A 48 10.04 11.88 10.16
N GLN A 49 10.84 12.87 9.72
CA GLN A 49 11.89 12.63 8.73
C GLN A 49 13.11 12.01 9.39
N GLU A 50 13.51 10.87 8.87
CA GLU A 50 14.73 10.17 9.26
C GLU A 50 15.46 9.66 8.02
N GLU A 51 16.77 9.55 8.12
CA GLU A 51 17.57 8.94 7.06
C GLU A 51 17.35 7.43 7.07
N CYS A 52 16.98 6.87 5.93
CA CYS A 52 16.81 5.44 5.77
C CYS A 52 17.39 4.93 4.45
N GLU A 53 17.90 3.72 4.46
CA GLU A 53 18.36 3.02 3.27
C GLU A 53 17.14 2.38 2.57
N VAL A 54 16.75 2.96 1.43
CA VAL A 54 15.50 2.62 0.75
C VAL A 54 15.47 1.18 0.25
N MET A 55 16.61 0.64 -0.18
CA MET A 55 16.68 -0.73 -0.68
C MET A 55 16.58 -1.77 0.44
N ALA A 56 17.13 -1.46 1.62
CA ALA A 56 16.96 -2.31 2.80
C ALA A 56 15.48 -2.34 3.23
N LEU A 57 14.84 -1.18 3.25
CA LEU A 57 13.42 -1.06 3.60
C LEU A 57 12.52 -1.81 2.60
N CYS A 58 12.77 -1.66 1.29
CA CYS A 58 12.05 -2.44 0.29
C CYS A 58 12.22 -3.95 0.47
N ARG A 59 13.44 -4.42 0.74
CA ARG A 59 13.69 -5.85 0.98
C ARG A 59 12.98 -6.35 2.24
N GLN A 60 12.95 -5.54 3.29
CA GLN A 60 12.24 -5.86 4.53
C GLN A 60 10.74 -6.03 4.27
N GLU A 61 10.09 -5.08 3.60
CA GLU A 61 8.66 -5.13 3.31
C GLU A 61 8.30 -6.27 2.35
N ILE A 62 9.16 -6.57 1.37
CA ILE A 62 9.01 -7.73 0.49
C ILE A 62 9.03 -9.03 1.31
N ALA A 63 10.00 -9.20 2.19
CA ALA A 63 10.11 -10.40 3.02
C ALA A 63 8.89 -10.57 3.95
N ILE A 64 8.37 -9.47 4.51
CA ILE A 64 7.15 -9.48 5.32
C ILE A 64 5.96 -9.93 4.46
N ALA A 65 5.77 -9.33 3.28
CA ALA A 65 4.63 -9.64 2.40
C ALA A 65 4.64 -11.12 1.95
N GLU A 66 5.80 -11.63 1.52
CA GLU A 66 5.93 -13.03 1.08
C GLU A 66 5.75 -14.03 2.24
N HIS A 67 6.11 -13.64 3.47
CA HIS A 67 5.95 -14.51 4.64
C HIS A 67 4.52 -14.51 5.19
N THR A 68 3.87 -13.34 5.22
CA THR A 68 2.54 -13.18 5.83
C THR A 68 1.45 -13.83 5.00
N ASP A 69 1.60 -13.89 3.69
CA ASP A 69 0.52 -14.24 2.76
C ASP A 69 0.50 -15.71 2.31
N ASN A 70 1.14 -16.63 3.04
CA ASN A 70 1.09 -18.08 2.80
C ASN A 70 1.37 -18.50 1.35
N GLY A 71 2.25 -17.79 0.64
CA GLY A 71 2.68 -18.10 -0.72
C GLY A 71 1.75 -17.61 -1.85
N ARG A 72 0.73 -16.82 -1.56
CA ARG A 72 -0.12 -16.19 -2.59
C ARG A 72 0.56 -14.99 -3.25
N VAL A 73 1.58 -14.42 -2.64
CA VAL A 73 2.34 -13.28 -3.16
C VAL A 73 3.75 -13.70 -3.52
N SER A 74 4.15 -13.40 -4.74
CA SER A 74 5.53 -13.53 -5.21
C SER A 74 6.03 -12.20 -5.74
N ILE A 75 7.15 -11.70 -5.23
CA ILE A 75 7.62 -10.34 -5.50
C ILE A 75 8.99 -10.36 -6.18
N ARG A 76 9.09 -9.69 -7.32
CA ARG A 76 10.34 -9.50 -8.05
C ARG A 76 10.80 -8.05 -7.95
N LEU A 77 11.94 -7.82 -7.31
CA LEU A 77 12.60 -6.52 -7.23
C LEU A 77 13.58 -6.33 -8.39
N LYS A 78 13.32 -5.35 -9.27
CA LYS A 78 14.21 -4.91 -10.35
C LYS A 78 14.73 -3.52 -10.02
N ARG A 79 16.03 -3.31 -10.07
CA ARG A 79 16.67 -2.06 -9.63
C ARG A 79 17.90 -1.73 -10.46
N ASP A 80 18.21 -0.46 -10.59
CA ASP A 80 19.45 0.05 -11.19
C ASP A 80 20.42 0.65 -10.16
N ILE A 81 20.07 0.55 -8.87
CA ILE A 81 20.87 1.02 -7.73
C ILE A 81 21.02 -0.09 -6.69
N GLU A 82 22.16 -0.15 -6.04
CA GLU A 82 22.43 -1.12 -4.98
C GLU A 82 22.00 -0.61 -3.60
N SER A 83 22.22 0.67 -3.34
CA SER A 83 21.93 1.35 -2.08
C SER A 83 21.64 2.82 -2.34
N MET A 84 20.70 3.38 -1.56
CA MET A 84 20.36 4.80 -1.59
C MET A 84 19.78 5.22 -0.25
N ALA A 85 20.43 6.17 0.40
CA ALA A 85 19.87 6.85 1.56
C ALA A 85 18.94 7.98 1.12
N ILE A 86 17.77 8.04 1.76
CA ILE A 86 16.77 9.12 1.59
C ILE A 86 16.29 9.59 2.96
N SER A 87 15.88 10.85 3.04
CA SER A 87 15.22 11.40 4.23
C SER A 87 13.71 11.34 4.03
N ILE A 88 13.03 10.46 4.77
CA ILE A 88 11.59 10.22 4.65
C ILE A 88 11.03 9.72 5.98
N ASP A 89 9.72 9.82 6.18
CA ASP A 89 9.06 9.12 7.28
C ASP A 89 9.03 7.62 7.00
N LYS A 90 9.92 6.89 7.68
CA LYS A 90 10.12 5.45 7.48
C LYS A 90 8.84 4.64 7.71
N ASN A 91 8.11 4.95 8.78
CA ASN A 91 6.89 4.21 9.13
C ASN A 91 5.80 4.41 8.07
N ARG A 92 5.66 5.62 7.57
CA ARG A 92 4.72 5.93 6.48
C ARG A 92 5.13 5.31 5.16
N PHE A 93 6.43 5.27 4.87
CA PHE A 93 6.94 4.62 3.68
C PHE A 93 6.75 3.09 3.72
N SER A 94 7.01 2.46 4.88
CA SER A 94 6.67 1.06 5.13
C SER A 94 5.18 0.79 4.93
N SER A 95 4.30 1.63 5.50
CA SER A 95 2.85 1.49 5.34
C SER A 95 2.41 1.61 3.86
N LEU A 96 3.02 2.52 3.10
CA LEU A 96 2.79 2.64 1.66
C LEU A 96 3.18 1.35 0.93
N LEU A 97 4.39 0.84 1.15
CA LEU A 97 4.87 -0.40 0.52
C LEU A 97 3.98 -1.58 0.92
N SER A 98 3.69 -1.75 2.20
CA SER A 98 2.82 -2.80 2.72
C SER A 98 1.44 -2.77 2.04
N SER A 99 0.82 -1.60 1.90
CA SER A 99 -0.47 -1.43 1.22
C SER A 99 -0.43 -1.83 -0.27
N LEU A 100 0.73 -1.73 -0.90
CA LEU A 100 0.91 -2.13 -2.31
C LEU A 100 1.20 -3.63 -2.47
N LEU A 101 1.76 -4.28 -1.46
CA LEU A 101 2.31 -5.63 -1.55
C LEU A 101 1.41 -6.70 -0.92
N ILE A 102 0.67 -6.35 0.12
CA ILE A 102 -0.15 -7.28 0.90
C ILE A 102 -1.60 -7.17 0.43
N PRO A 103 -2.22 -8.27 -0.06
CA PRO A 103 -3.65 -8.30 -0.33
C PRO A 103 -4.47 -8.22 0.95
N SER A 104 -5.75 -7.88 0.83
CA SER A 104 -6.67 -7.95 1.97
C SER A 104 -6.86 -9.39 2.44
N GLU A 105 -7.23 -9.58 3.71
CA GLU A 105 -7.34 -10.91 4.33
C GLU A 105 -8.30 -11.84 3.56
N ASN A 106 -9.39 -11.29 3.01
CA ASN A 106 -10.41 -12.04 2.28
C ASN A 106 -10.11 -12.18 0.77
N ASP A 107 -8.92 -11.75 0.32
CA ASP A 107 -8.51 -11.85 -1.08
C ASP A 107 -7.80 -13.18 -1.33
N GLU A 108 -8.43 -14.08 -2.05
CA GLU A 108 -7.90 -15.42 -2.38
C GLU A 108 -7.05 -15.45 -3.66
N ASN A 109 -6.84 -14.30 -4.31
CA ASN A 109 -6.08 -14.25 -5.56
C ASN A 109 -4.59 -14.46 -5.33
N ILE A 110 -3.93 -14.99 -6.37
CA ILE A 110 -2.46 -15.09 -6.44
C ILE A 110 -1.91 -13.86 -7.14
N TYR A 111 -0.89 -13.25 -6.56
CA TYR A 111 -0.27 -12.02 -7.05
C TYR A 111 1.20 -12.24 -7.42
N ASN A 112 1.56 -11.84 -8.65
CA ASN A 112 2.93 -11.77 -9.12
C ASN A 112 3.31 -10.29 -9.26
N ILE A 113 3.91 -9.74 -8.22
CA ILE A 113 4.22 -8.31 -8.14
C ILE A 113 5.63 -8.07 -8.68
N THR A 114 5.80 -7.03 -9.47
CA THR A 114 7.13 -6.55 -9.85
C THR A 114 7.29 -5.11 -9.38
N ILE A 115 8.28 -4.87 -8.53
CA ILE A 115 8.73 -3.54 -8.14
C ILE A 115 9.94 -3.20 -9.00
N ARG A 116 9.89 -2.11 -9.74
CA ARG A 116 11.04 -1.56 -10.47
C ARG A 116 11.42 -0.22 -9.86
N ILE A 117 12.67 -0.09 -9.42
CA ILE A 117 13.23 1.13 -8.86
C ILE A 117 14.29 1.65 -9.80
N ARG A 118 14.22 2.95 -10.12
CA ARG A 118 15.17 3.63 -11.00
C ARG A 118 15.56 4.99 -10.43
N HIS A 119 16.84 5.29 -10.48
CA HIS A 119 17.37 6.58 -10.08
C HIS A 119 17.56 7.48 -11.30
N ASP A 120 16.88 8.61 -11.31
CA ASP A 120 17.11 9.70 -12.25
C ASP A 120 18.06 10.73 -11.60
N LYS A 121 19.34 10.66 -11.99
CA LYS A 121 20.38 11.51 -11.42
C LYS A 121 20.20 12.98 -11.78
N GLU A 122 19.65 13.28 -12.96
CA GLU A 122 19.45 14.67 -13.41
C GLU A 122 18.36 15.36 -12.60
N LYS A 123 17.28 14.64 -12.30
CA LYS A 123 16.16 15.15 -11.50
C LYS A 123 16.35 14.96 -10.00
N ASN A 124 17.36 14.22 -9.60
CA ASN A 124 17.59 13.80 -8.22
C ASN A 124 16.35 13.11 -7.60
N MET A 125 15.81 12.15 -8.33
CA MET A 125 14.57 11.45 -8.01
C MET A 125 14.73 9.94 -8.07
N LEU A 126 14.10 9.22 -7.14
CA LEU A 126 13.83 7.79 -7.24
C LEU A 126 12.45 7.58 -7.83
N PHE A 127 12.36 6.76 -8.86
CA PHE A 127 11.11 6.36 -9.50
C PHE A 127 10.81 4.91 -9.18
N PHE A 128 9.58 4.66 -8.76
CA PHE A 128 9.04 3.35 -8.47
C PHE A 128 7.93 3.03 -9.46
N LYS A 129 8.00 1.84 -10.05
CA LYS A 129 6.90 1.26 -10.84
C LYS A 129 6.54 -0.07 -10.20
N VAL A 130 5.31 -0.20 -9.72
CA VAL A 130 4.79 -1.42 -9.10
C VAL A 130 3.67 -1.96 -9.97
N THR A 131 3.85 -3.18 -10.49
CA THR A 131 2.88 -3.87 -11.35
C THR A 131 2.39 -5.14 -10.68
N GLY A 132 1.15 -5.55 -10.96
CA GLY A 132 0.53 -6.74 -10.36
C GLY A 132 0.13 -6.55 -8.89
N THR A 133 0.09 -5.32 -8.40
CA THR A 133 -0.25 -5.01 -7.01
C THR A 133 -1.73 -5.22 -6.71
N PRO A 134 -2.08 -5.86 -5.56
CA PRO A 134 -3.45 -6.06 -5.12
C PRO A 134 -4.22 -4.73 -5.05
N LEU A 135 -3.60 -3.69 -4.47
CA LEU A 135 -4.22 -2.39 -4.28
C LEU A 135 -4.62 -1.73 -5.60
N ALA A 136 -3.78 -1.81 -6.65
CA ALA A 136 -4.12 -1.23 -7.95
C ALA A 136 -5.29 -1.96 -8.62
N LYS A 137 -5.37 -3.29 -8.47
CA LYS A 137 -6.49 -4.10 -8.96
C LYS A 137 -7.78 -3.76 -8.22
N ALA A 138 -7.73 -3.65 -6.89
CA ALA A 138 -8.88 -3.35 -6.05
C ALA A 138 -9.45 -1.94 -6.25
N ARG A 139 -8.71 -1.00 -6.85
CA ARG A 139 -9.14 0.39 -7.08
C ARG A 139 -10.51 0.50 -7.75
N PHE A 140 -10.81 -0.41 -8.65
CA PHE A 140 -12.06 -0.38 -9.41
C PHE A 140 -13.23 -1.06 -8.69
N GLU A 141 -12.95 -1.81 -7.64
CA GLU A 141 -13.90 -2.68 -6.95
C GLU A 141 -14.20 -2.23 -5.52
N ASN A 142 -13.30 -1.46 -4.89
CA ASN A 142 -13.35 -1.20 -3.46
C ASN A 142 -13.06 0.27 -3.11
N LYS A 143 -13.99 0.89 -2.34
CA LYS A 143 -13.85 2.27 -1.84
C LYS A 143 -12.67 2.44 -0.89
N THR A 144 -12.36 1.42 -0.07
CA THR A 144 -11.20 1.44 0.83
C THR A 144 -9.89 1.55 0.04
N ALA A 145 -9.79 0.84 -1.08
CA ALA A 145 -8.62 0.93 -1.95
C ALA A 145 -8.43 2.34 -2.54
N LEU A 146 -9.53 3.02 -2.89
CA LEU A 146 -9.46 4.42 -3.35
C LEU A 146 -8.90 5.33 -2.26
N ILE A 147 -9.39 5.21 -1.03
CA ILE A 147 -8.90 6.02 0.11
C ILE A 147 -7.43 5.70 0.40
N ARG A 148 -7.02 4.45 0.34
CA ARG A 148 -5.59 4.06 0.48
C ARG A 148 -4.71 4.72 -0.57
N HIS A 149 -5.17 4.81 -1.81
CA HIS A 149 -4.45 5.52 -2.87
C HIS A 149 -4.32 7.02 -2.58
N GLU A 150 -5.38 7.67 -2.08
CA GLU A 150 -5.34 9.07 -1.67
C GLU A 150 -4.38 9.30 -0.50
N ILE A 151 -4.40 8.45 0.53
CA ILE A 151 -3.45 8.50 1.65
C ILE A 151 -2.01 8.39 1.15
N ASN A 152 -1.73 7.43 0.26
CA ASN A 152 -0.41 7.22 -0.32
C ASN A 152 0.02 8.43 -1.17
N ALA A 153 -0.91 9.02 -1.93
CA ALA A 153 -0.64 10.22 -2.73
C ALA A 153 -0.30 11.43 -1.84
N HIS A 154 -1.07 11.68 -0.79
CA HIS A 154 -0.79 12.75 0.18
C HIS A 154 0.59 12.59 0.82
N PHE A 155 0.93 11.37 1.25
CA PHE A 155 2.25 11.08 1.81
C PHE A 155 3.37 11.39 0.82
N ILE A 156 3.29 10.86 -0.41
CA ILE A 156 4.32 11.07 -1.43
C ILE A 156 4.45 12.54 -1.83
N HIS A 157 3.34 13.27 -1.93
CA HIS A 157 3.34 14.71 -2.23
C HIS A 157 4.02 15.51 -1.12
N ALA A 158 3.85 15.15 0.15
CA ALA A 158 4.52 15.80 1.28
C ALA A 158 6.07 15.69 1.19
N PHE A 159 6.59 14.69 0.48
CA PHE A 159 8.02 14.51 0.21
C PHE A 159 8.42 14.94 -1.23
N ASN A 160 7.67 15.89 -1.81
CA ASN A 160 7.92 16.45 -3.15
C ASN A 160 7.98 15.40 -4.25
N GLY A 161 7.27 14.30 -4.08
CA GLY A 161 7.13 13.23 -5.05
C GLY A 161 5.84 13.32 -5.86
N THR A 162 5.63 12.33 -6.71
CA THR A 162 4.39 12.14 -7.48
C THR A 162 3.85 10.73 -7.26
N TYR A 163 2.54 10.58 -7.21
CA TYR A 163 1.87 9.28 -7.08
C TYR A 163 0.75 9.18 -8.12
N LYS A 164 0.70 8.07 -8.86
CA LYS A 164 -0.31 7.82 -9.89
C LYS A 164 -0.66 6.35 -9.98
N VAL A 165 -1.94 6.06 -10.16
CA VAL A 165 -2.45 4.74 -10.53
C VAL A 165 -2.96 4.81 -11.95
N GLN A 166 -2.55 3.87 -12.79
CA GLN A 166 -2.97 3.86 -14.20
C GLN A 166 -3.10 2.44 -14.74
N GLU A 167 -3.86 2.29 -15.80
CA GLU A 167 -3.89 1.06 -16.60
C GLU A 167 -2.63 0.94 -17.43
N GLY A 168 -1.96 -0.19 -17.36
CA GLY A 168 -0.85 -0.53 -18.25
C GLY A 168 -1.36 -1.27 -19.48
N ALA A 169 -0.87 -0.92 -20.65
CA ALA A 169 -1.33 -1.48 -21.92
C ALA A 169 -1.22 -3.03 -22.00
N SER A 170 -0.24 -3.63 -21.32
CA SER A 170 0.01 -5.08 -21.31
C SER A 170 0.23 -5.68 -19.91
N GLU A 171 0.40 -4.84 -18.90
CA GLU A 171 0.79 -5.28 -17.55
C GLU A 171 -0.37 -5.16 -16.54
N GLY A 172 -1.57 -4.75 -17.00
CA GLY A 172 -2.71 -4.46 -16.13
C GLY A 172 -2.51 -3.21 -15.27
N PRO A 173 -3.32 -3.04 -14.22
CA PRO A 173 -3.22 -1.89 -13.33
C PRO A 173 -1.85 -1.81 -12.65
N LEU A 174 -1.30 -0.60 -12.57
CA LEU A 174 0.00 -0.35 -11.97
C LEU A 174 0.03 0.94 -11.17
N VAL A 175 0.96 1.02 -10.23
CA VAL A 175 1.25 2.21 -9.43
C VAL A 175 2.60 2.77 -9.84
N LEU A 176 2.64 4.07 -10.09
CA LEU A 176 3.86 4.84 -10.31
C LEU A 176 3.99 5.87 -9.20
N PHE A 177 5.14 5.91 -8.56
CA PHE A 177 5.45 7.01 -7.66
C PHE A 177 6.92 7.40 -7.71
N SER A 178 7.21 8.59 -7.26
CA SER A 178 8.58 9.10 -7.20
C SER A 178 8.81 9.80 -5.87
N ILE A 179 10.06 9.78 -5.42
CA ILE A 179 10.50 10.46 -4.19
C ILE A 179 11.72 11.28 -4.54
N ARG A 180 11.77 12.52 -4.06
CA ARG A 180 12.94 13.36 -4.20
C ARG A 180 14.02 12.91 -3.23
N ILE A 181 15.24 12.76 -3.74
CA ILE A 181 16.41 12.50 -2.91
C ILE A 181 16.83 13.82 -2.29
N SER A 182 16.78 13.92 -0.97
CA SER A 182 17.31 15.09 -0.27
C SER A 182 18.85 15.04 -0.34
N ASN A 183 19.46 16.00 -1.02
CA ASN A 183 20.89 16.22 -0.86
C ASN A 183 21.12 16.77 0.54
N GLN A 184 21.32 15.93 1.53
CA GLN A 184 22.10 16.36 2.67
C GLN A 184 23.53 16.43 2.17
N VAL A 185 23.99 17.66 1.92
CA VAL A 185 25.41 17.95 1.90
C VAL A 185 25.93 17.49 3.24
N LEU A 186 26.69 16.41 3.26
CA LEU A 186 27.54 16.08 4.39
C LEU A 186 28.49 17.28 4.53
N THR A 187 28.14 18.24 5.36
CA THR A 187 29.10 19.20 5.89
C THR A 187 30.01 18.41 6.81
N GLU A 188 31.22 18.20 6.36
CA GLU A 188 32.37 17.73 7.14
C GLU A 188 32.58 18.55 8.42
#